data_0cbfd2a78a2c4d7b88a32d745023b31f
#
_entry.id   0cbfd2a78a2c4d7b88a32d745023b31f
#
_cell.length_a   1.000
_cell.length_b   1.000
_cell.length_c   1.000
_cell.angle_alpha   90.00
_cell.angle_beta   90.00
_cell.angle_gamma   90.00
#
_symmetry.space_group_name_H-M   'P 1'
#
loop_
_entity.id
_entity.type
_entity.pdbx_description
1 polymer ?
#
loop_
_entity_poly.entity_id
_entity_poly.type
_entity_poly.pdbx_seq_one_letter_code
_entity_poly.pdbx_strand_id
1 'polypeptide(L)'
;MESGHPHRVAVVVLPGVIPLEFGTATQVFGRDPHYDLTVCAEGRAAPVPGSGFVINTAAGLEGLERADTVIVPGYEDVDVTVSAAVLDALRVARGRGVRLVSICTGAFALAAAGLLDGRPATTHWRWTRELQARYPAVEVLPNRLFVDDGDILTSAGVTAGIDLCLHLIRRDHGAAAANTRARALVAPPQRQGGQAQFIERLLPEASSHLLGPLRDWMLENLALPHDLDTLARRAHMSRRTLTRRFREETGVSPMRWLADARIDRARELLEMTAEPVENIGRLTGLGAPASVRAAFHRHIGTSPQEYRSLFGHHTPATRWSSGIRLTSLTALHDERASHTACGKRSPGTSCGRLFPTGTGACSHADPSVSRGPT
;
A
#
# COMPACT_ATOMS: atom_id res chain seq x y z
N MET A 1 13.68 31.44 -16.94
CA MET A 1 12.26 31.83 -16.92
C MET A 1 11.55 30.77 -17.73
N GLU A 2 11.12 29.72 -17.03
CA GLU A 2 10.45 28.57 -17.64
C GLU A 2 9.00 28.90 -17.92
N SER A 3 8.51 28.33 -18.99
CA SER A 3 7.17 28.49 -19.55
C SER A 3 6.11 28.38 -18.46
N GLY A 4 5.36 29.47 -18.22
CA GLY A 4 4.41 29.65 -17.14
C GLY A 4 3.12 28.81 -17.21
N HIS A 5 3.20 27.55 -17.59
CA HIS A 5 2.08 26.62 -17.59
C HIS A 5 2.33 25.52 -16.53
N PRO A 6 1.31 25.19 -15.73
CA PRO A 6 1.43 24.11 -14.77
C PRO A 6 1.75 22.77 -15.47
N HIS A 7 2.54 21.92 -14.81
CA HIS A 7 2.88 20.60 -15.32
C HIS A 7 1.64 19.71 -15.38
N ARG A 8 1.32 19.16 -16.54
CA ARG A 8 0.08 18.41 -16.78
C ARG A 8 0.23 16.95 -16.40
N VAL A 9 -0.59 16.52 -15.46
CA VAL A 9 -0.63 15.14 -14.95
C VAL A 9 -1.93 14.49 -15.38
N ALA A 10 -1.85 13.37 -16.12
CA ALA A 10 -3.01 12.52 -16.38
C ALA A 10 -2.99 11.28 -15.50
N VAL A 11 -4.08 11.00 -14.78
CA VAL A 11 -4.27 9.77 -14.00
C VAL A 11 -5.18 8.84 -14.79
N VAL A 12 -4.66 7.69 -15.23
CA VAL A 12 -5.43 6.68 -15.98
C VAL A 12 -6.05 5.72 -15.01
N VAL A 13 -7.37 5.75 -14.91
CA VAL A 13 -8.14 4.89 -14.02
C VAL A 13 -8.56 3.64 -14.78
N LEU A 14 -8.10 2.49 -14.32
CA LEU A 14 -8.49 1.18 -14.84
C LEU A 14 -9.70 0.62 -14.06
N PRO A 15 -10.51 -0.27 -14.65
CA PRO A 15 -11.53 -1.01 -13.91
C PRO A 15 -10.93 -1.73 -12.69
N GLY A 16 -11.60 -1.66 -11.55
CA GLY A 16 -11.06 -2.23 -10.32
C GLY A 16 -9.96 -1.41 -9.65
N VAL A 17 -9.81 -0.14 -10.00
CA VAL A 17 -8.81 0.73 -9.36
C VAL A 17 -8.94 0.72 -7.85
N ILE A 18 -7.80 0.64 -7.16
CA ILE A 18 -7.74 0.69 -5.69
C ILE A 18 -7.95 2.15 -5.25
N PRO A 19 -9.01 2.45 -4.46
CA PRO A 19 -9.37 3.83 -4.11
C PRO A 19 -8.24 4.64 -3.47
N LEU A 20 -7.45 4.01 -2.59
CA LEU A 20 -6.33 4.67 -1.93
C LEU A 20 -5.22 5.07 -2.92
N GLU A 21 -4.93 4.23 -3.90
CA GLU A 21 -3.90 4.49 -4.92
C GLU A 21 -4.32 5.63 -5.85
N PHE A 22 -5.58 5.61 -6.28
CA PHE A 22 -6.19 6.70 -7.03
C PHE A 22 -6.22 7.98 -6.22
N GLY A 23 -6.69 7.89 -4.96
CA GLY A 23 -6.74 9.02 -4.03
C GLY A 23 -5.36 9.62 -3.77
N THR A 24 -4.32 8.80 -3.69
CA THR A 24 -2.93 9.27 -3.53
C THR A 24 -2.53 10.19 -4.68
N ALA A 25 -2.66 9.75 -5.93
CA ALA A 25 -2.29 10.56 -7.08
C ALA A 25 -3.11 11.85 -7.16
N THR A 26 -4.43 11.74 -7.05
CA THR A 26 -5.34 12.89 -7.16
C THR A 26 -5.19 13.88 -6.00
N GLN A 27 -4.99 13.39 -4.79
CA GLN A 27 -4.79 14.24 -3.61
C GLN A 27 -3.45 14.96 -3.64
N VAL A 28 -2.40 14.32 -4.13
CA VAL A 28 -1.07 14.93 -4.19
C VAL A 28 -1.00 15.99 -5.29
N PHE A 29 -1.38 15.68 -6.50
CA PHE A 29 -1.22 16.60 -7.64
C PHE A 29 -2.40 17.53 -7.84
N GLY A 30 -3.64 17.08 -7.60
CA GLY A 30 -4.83 17.88 -7.84
C GLY A 30 -5.03 19.07 -6.88
N ARG A 31 -4.20 19.19 -5.85
CA ARG A 31 -4.23 20.32 -4.90
C ARG A 31 -2.90 21.06 -4.84
N ASP A 32 -2.00 20.79 -5.76
CA ASP A 32 -0.72 21.48 -5.85
C ASP A 32 -0.77 22.49 -7.01
N PRO A 33 -0.50 23.78 -6.79
CA PRO A 33 -0.65 24.82 -7.81
C PRO A 33 0.33 24.69 -8.98
N HIS A 34 1.36 23.85 -8.86
CA HIS A 34 2.32 23.62 -9.93
C HIS A 34 1.84 22.60 -10.96
N TYR A 35 0.72 21.92 -10.69
CA TYR A 35 0.21 20.84 -11.54
C TYR A 35 -1.22 21.10 -11.99
N ASP A 36 -1.50 20.68 -13.22
CA ASP A 36 -2.84 20.57 -13.79
C ASP A 36 -3.20 19.10 -13.93
N LEU A 37 -4.19 18.64 -13.16
CA LEU A 37 -4.56 17.24 -13.06
C LEU A 37 -5.79 16.92 -13.91
N THR A 38 -5.64 15.96 -14.81
CA THR A 38 -6.75 15.35 -15.55
C THR A 38 -6.91 13.89 -15.15
N VAL A 39 -8.14 13.46 -14.84
CA VAL A 39 -8.47 12.04 -14.61
C VAL A 39 -9.10 11.47 -15.88
N CYS A 40 -8.56 10.36 -16.36
CA CYS A 40 -8.92 9.71 -17.62
C CYS A 40 -9.33 8.26 -17.37
N ALA A 41 -10.35 7.78 -18.08
CA ALA A 41 -10.71 6.37 -18.12
C ALA A 41 -11.20 5.99 -19.51
N GLU A 42 -10.98 4.75 -19.92
CA GLU A 42 -11.61 4.22 -21.14
C GLU A 42 -13.13 4.27 -20.96
N GLY A 43 -13.84 4.85 -21.96
CA GLY A 43 -15.30 5.03 -21.84
C GLY A 43 -15.75 6.06 -20.81
N ARG A 44 -14.83 6.83 -20.24
CA ARG A 44 -15.08 7.89 -19.24
C ARG A 44 -15.73 7.40 -17.93
N ALA A 45 -15.64 6.13 -17.64
CA ALA A 45 -16.11 5.55 -16.39
C ALA A 45 -15.28 4.35 -15.99
N ALA A 46 -15.01 4.20 -14.70
CA ALA A 46 -14.33 3.05 -14.15
C ALA A 46 -15.09 2.55 -12.91
N PRO A 47 -15.67 1.34 -12.93
CA PRO A 47 -16.28 0.74 -11.77
C PRO A 47 -15.21 0.40 -10.72
N VAL A 48 -15.56 0.59 -9.44
CA VAL A 48 -14.71 0.23 -8.30
C VAL A 48 -15.41 -0.86 -7.50
N PRO A 49 -15.19 -2.14 -7.84
CA PRO A 49 -15.84 -3.27 -7.21
C PRO A 49 -15.67 -3.25 -5.68
N GLY A 50 -16.70 -3.68 -4.97
CA GLY A 50 -16.69 -3.76 -3.50
C GLY A 50 -16.76 -2.42 -2.77
N SER A 51 -16.56 -1.29 -3.45
CA SER A 51 -16.53 0.05 -2.82
C SER A 51 -17.90 0.77 -2.84
N GLY A 52 -18.85 0.31 -3.66
CA GLY A 52 -20.18 0.91 -3.79
C GLY A 52 -20.23 2.21 -4.60
N PHE A 53 -19.13 2.58 -5.32
CA PHE A 53 -19.11 3.76 -6.19
C PHE A 53 -18.46 3.49 -7.55
N VAL A 54 -18.68 4.42 -8.48
CA VAL A 54 -18.10 4.44 -9.82
C VAL A 54 -17.35 5.76 -9.98
N ILE A 55 -16.15 5.73 -10.54
CA ILE A 55 -15.41 6.94 -10.91
C ILE A 55 -15.84 7.34 -12.31
N ASN A 56 -16.53 8.47 -12.44
CA ASN A 56 -16.77 9.11 -13.74
C ASN A 56 -15.70 10.17 -13.98
N THR A 57 -15.13 10.16 -15.20
CA THR A 57 -14.03 11.05 -15.57
C THR A 57 -14.49 12.09 -16.61
N ALA A 58 -13.90 13.28 -16.56
CA ALA A 58 -14.17 14.33 -17.55
C ALA A 58 -13.56 13.99 -18.91
N ALA A 59 -12.49 13.19 -18.95
CA ALA A 59 -11.78 12.80 -20.17
C ALA A 59 -11.75 11.29 -20.33
N GLY A 60 -11.73 10.83 -21.59
CA GLY A 60 -11.34 9.49 -21.98
C GLY A 60 -9.81 9.41 -22.12
N LEU A 61 -9.32 8.44 -22.90
CA LEU A 61 -7.88 8.24 -23.11
C LEU A 61 -7.24 9.41 -23.92
N GLU A 62 -8.03 10.23 -24.59
CA GLU A 62 -7.58 11.47 -25.24
C GLU A 62 -6.93 12.45 -24.25
N GLY A 63 -7.27 12.36 -22.97
CA GLY A 63 -6.65 13.18 -21.92
C GLY A 63 -5.14 12.96 -21.77
N LEU A 64 -4.62 11.81 -22.22
CA LEU A 64 -3.19 11.52 -22.23
C LEU A 64 -2.42 12.32 -23.28
N GLU A 65 -3.09 12.82 -24.31
CA GLU A 65 -2.43 13.53 -25.42
C GLU A 65 -1.72 14.81 -25.01
N ARG A 66 -2.18 15.45 -23.96
CA ARG A 66 -1.61 16.69 -23.43
C ARG A 66 -0.76 16.51 -22.18
N ALA A 67 -0.67 15.31 -21.66
CA ALA A 67 0.03 15.04 -20.41
C ALA A 67 1.56 15.15 -20.55
N ASP A 68 2.20 15.69 -19.54
CA ASP A 68 3.64 15.69 -19.34
C ASP A 68 4.05 14.52 -18.43
N THR A 69 3.12 14.07 -17.57
CA THR A 69 3.25 12.85 -16.78
C THR A 69 1.93 12.07 -16.81
N VAL A 70 2.02 10.75 -17.00
CA VAL A 70 0.89 9.81 -16.88
C VAL A 70 1.11 8.92 -15.69
N ILE A 71 0.10 8.83 -14.81
CA ILE A 71 0.11 7.97 -13.62
C ILE A 71 -0.91 6.86 -13.79
N VAL A 72 -0.50 5.61 -13.58
CA VAL A 72 -1.37 4.43 -13.55
C VAL A 72 -1.43 3.94 -12.11
N PRO A 73 -2.53 4.22 -11.36
CA PRO A 73 -2.76 3.67 -10.04
C PRO A 73 -2.93 2.16 -10.04
N GLY A 74 -2.77 1.54 -8.89
CA GLY A 74 -3.03 0.13 -8.70
C GLY A 74 -4.51 -0.23 -8.90
N TYR A 75 -4.74 -1.46 -9.33
CA TYR A 75 -6.06 -2.08 -9.50
C TYR A 75 -6.05 -3.48 -8.88
N GLU A 76 -7.22 -3.97 -8.47
CA GLU A 76 -7.34 -5.14 -7.58
C GLU A 76 -6.94 -6.45 -8.27
N ASP A 77 -7.41 -6.65 -9.50
CA ASP A 77 -7.25 -7.92 -10.20
C ASP A 77 -6.22 -7.82 -11.32
N VAL A 78 -5.00 -8.28 -11.04
CA VAL A 78 -3.88 -8.30 -12.01
C VAL A 78 -4.06 -9.34 -13.12
N ASP A 79 -5.05 -10.25 -13.01
CA ASP A 79 -5.38 -11.25 -14.04
C ASP A 79 -6.29 -10.67 -15.12
N VAL A 80 -6.96 -9.55 -14.83
CA VAL A 80 -7.75 -8.84 -15.84
C VAL A 80 -6.84 -8.26 -16.92
N THR A 81 -7.11 -8.62 -18.16
CA THR A 81 -6.39 -8.08 -19.31
C THR A 81 -6.69 -6.59 -19.46
N VAL A 82 -5.65 -5.77 -19.38
CA VAL A 82 -5.75 -4.35 -19.70
C VAL A 82 -6.06 -4.20 -21.19
N SER A 83 -7.03 -3.34 -21.53
CA SER A 83 -7.49 -3.20 -22.91
C SER A 83 -6.36 -2.72 -23.84
N ALA A 84 -6.42 -3.16 -25.09
CA ALA A 84 -5.45 -2.74 -26.11
C ALA A 84 -5.42 -1.21 -26.27
N ALA A 85 -6.58 -0.55 -26.15
CA ALA A 85 -6.67 0.91 -26.25
C ALA A 85 -5.86 1.63 -25.17
N VAL A 86 -5.92 1.15 -23.93
CA VAL A 86 -5.10 1.68 -22.82
C VAL A 86 -3.62 1.42 -23.06
N LEU A 87 -3.24 0.19 -23.44
CA LEU A 87 -1.84 -0.16 -23.70
C LEU A 87 -1.25 0.69 -24.82
N ASP A 88 -1.99 0.91 -25.89
CA ASP A 88 -1.56 1.74 -27.04
C ASP A 88 -1.46 3.21 -26.64
N ALA A 89 -2.41 3.73 -25.85
CA ALA A 89 -2.34 5.10 -25.35
C ALA A 89 -1.09 5.33 -24.47
N LEU A 90 -0.72 4.35 -23.63
CA LEU A 90 0.52 4.42 -22.84
C LEU A 90 1.77 4.38 -23.71
N ARG A 91 1.82 3.52 -24.74
CA ARG A 91 2.94 3.47 -25.72
C ARG A 91 3.08 4.78 -26.49
N VAL A 92 1.97 5.35 -26.96
CA VAL A 92 1.95 6.64 -27.66
C VAL A 92 2.44 7.75 -26.75
N ALA A 93 1.96 7.82 -25.50
CA ALA A 93 2.43 8.80 -24.52
C ALA A 93 3.95 8.66 -24.32
N ARG A 94 4.44 7.43 -24.15
CA ARG A 94 5.89 7.16 -24.01
C ARG A 94 6.70 7.61 -25.24
N GLY A 95 6.20 7.32 -26.45
CA GLY A 95 6.85 7.74 -27.71
C GLY A 95 6.98 9.25 -27.86
N ARG A 96 6.14 10.03 -27.19
CA ARG A 96 6.23 11.50 -27.12
C ARG A 96 7.16 12.02 -26.01
N GLY A 97 7.81 11.14 -25.23
CA GLY A 97 8.68 11.53 -24.13
C GLY A 97 7.94 11.84 -22.83
N VAL A 98 6.67 11.47 -22.71
CA VAL A 98 5.88 11.64 -21.50
C VAL A 98 6.43 10.75 -20.39
N ARG A 99 6.56 11.29 -19.18
CA ARG A 99 6.96 10.53 -18.00
C ARG A 99 5.83 9.59 -17.58
N LEU A 100 6.16 8.32 -17.38
CA LEU A 100 5.21 7.30 -16.96
C LEU A 100 5.46 6.90 -15.48
N VAL A 101 4.39 6.81 -14.75
CA VAL A 101 4.43 6.49 -13.31
C VAL A 101 3.43 5.39 -13.01
N SER A 102 3.85 4.38 -12.27
CA SER A 102 2.91 3.40 -11.72
C SER A 102 2.94 3.38 -10.20
N ILE A 103 1.77 3.16 -9.62
CA ILE A 103 1.59 2.97 -8.20
C ILE A 103 1.08 1.54 -8.00
N CYS A 104 1.74 0.74 -7.13
CA CYS A 104 1.29 -0.62 -6.77
C CYS A 104 1.19 -1.54 -8.00
N THR A 105 0.05 -2.21 -8.19
CA THR A 105 -0.25 -3.09 -9.32
C THR A 105 -0.35 -2.37 -10.67
N GLY A 106 -0.38 -1.03 -10.70
CA GLY A 106 -0.28 -0.26 -11.94
C GLY A 106 0.96 -0.60 -12.79
N ALA A 107 2.00 -1.17 -12.17
CA ALA A 107 3.18 -1.68 -12.86
C ALA A 107 2.87 -2.79 -13.87
N PHE A 108 1.82 -3.59 -13.64
CA PHE A 108 1.40 -4.63 -14.57
C PHE A 108 0.90 -4.04 -15.89
N ALA A 109 0.20 -2.91 -15.86
CA ALA A 109 -0.23 -2.23 -17.08
C ALA A 109 0.96 -1.70 -17.90
N LEU A 110 1.97 -1.12 -17.23
CA LEU A 110 3.19 -0.69 -17.91
C LEU A 110 3.99 -1.88 -18.48
N ALA A 111 4.07 -2.99 -17.73
CA ALA A 111 4.72 -4.21 -18.20
C ALA A 111 3.98 -4.84 -19.39
N ALA A 112 2.64 -4.92 -19.32
CA ALA A 112 1.81 -5.40 -20.44
C ALA A 112 1.96 -4.54 -21.71
N ALA A 113 2.24 -3.25 -21.56
CA ALA A 113 2.57 -2.38 -22.68
C ALA A 113 4.01 -2.56 -23.21
N GLY A 114 4.85 -3.43 -22.60
CA GLY A 114 6.26 -3.61 -22.94
C GLY A 114 7.17 -2.45 -22.51
N LEU A 115 6.70 -1.59 -21.64
CA LEU A 115 7.39 -0.35 -21.27
C LEU A 115 8.41 -0.54 -20.13
N LEU A 116 8.38 -1.69 -19.46
CA LEU A 116 9.32 -2.06 -18.41
C LEU A 116 10.40 -3.07 -18.85
N ASP A 117 10.39 -3.51 -20.11
CA ASP A 117 11.35 -4.50 -20.60
C ASP A 117 12.79 -3.98 -20.51
N GLY A 118 13.66 -4.76 -19.88
CA GLY A 118 15.06 -4.41 -19.62
C GLY A 118 15.27 -3.30 -18.59
N ARG A 119 14.23 -2.91 -17.83
CA ARG A 119 14.28 -1.82 -16.87
C ARG A 119 14.07 -2.28 -15.44
N PRO A 120 14.69 -1.60 -14.46
CA PRO A 120 14.40 -1.84 -13.05
C PRO A 120 13.01 -1.29 -12.70
N ALA A 121 12.20 -2.11 -12.01
CA ALA A 121 10.86 -1.73 -11.58
C ALA A 121 10.52 -2.36 -10.23
N THR A 122 9.55 -1.77 -9.53
CA THR A 122 8.95 -2.37 -8.34
C THR A 122 7.43 -2.33 -8.42
N THR A 123 6.81 -3.12 -7.61
CA THR A 123 5.36 -3.17 -7.38
C THR A 123 5.11 -3.51 -5.91
N HIS A 124 3.85 -3.62 -5.51
CA HIS A 124 3.50 -4.08 -4.17
C HIS A 124 4.15 -5.44 -3.88
N TRP A 125 4.74 -5.62 -2.70
CA TRP A 125 5.53 -6.80 -2.32
C TRP A 125 4.83 -8.13 -2.60
N ARG A 126 3.52 -8.19 -2.41
CA ARG A 126 2.69 -9.38 -2.67
C ARG A 126 2.77 -9.82 -4.13
N TRP A 127 2.96 -8.88 -5.05
CA TRP A 127 2.88 -9.10 -6.50
C TRP A 127 4.23 -9.11 -7.21
N THR A 128 5.34 -8.94 -6.49
CA THR A 128 6.68 -8.88 -7.11
C THR A 128 7.07 -10.18 -7.83
N ARG A 129 6.73 -11.34 -7.22
CA ARG A 129 6.99 -12.65 -7.84
C ARG A 129 6.14 -12.86 -9.08
N GLU A 130 4.87 -12.47 -9.02
CA GLU A 130 3.95 -12.58 -10.14
C GLU A 130 4.36 -11.66 -11.29
N LEU A 131 4.75 -10.43 -11.01
CA LEU A 131 5.25 -9.50 -12.01
C LEU A 131 6.49 -10.07 -12.72
N GLN A 132 7.45 -10.62 -11.95
CA GLN A 132 8.67 -11.22 -12.51
C GLN A 132 8.35 -12.46 -13.35
N ALA A 133 7.39 -13.28 -12.91
CA ALA A 133 7.02 -14.52 -13.63
C ALA A 133 6.32 -14.22 -14.96
N ARG A 134 5.39 -13.23 -14.98
CA ARG A 134 4.65 -12.84 -16.19
C ARG A 134 5.50 -12.05 -17.19
N TYR A 135 6.40 -11.22 -16.68
CA TYR A 135 7.20 -10.31 -17.48
C TYR A 135 8.69 -10.52 -17.17
N PRO A 136 9.29 -11.63 -17.64
CA PRO A 136 10.66 -12.00 -17.29
C PRO A 136 11.72 -11.00 -17.79
N ALA A 137 11.38 -10.17 -18.77
CA ALA A 137 12.25 -9.10 -19.25
C ALA A 137 12.36 -7.90 -18.28
N VAL A 138 11.48 -7.79 -17.29
CA VAL A 138 11.51 -6.72 -16.28
C VAL A 138 12.51 -7.08 -15.17
N GLU A 139 13.37 -6.15 -14.77
CA GLU A 139 14.23 -6.31 -13.58
C GLU A 139 13.42 -5.93 -12.32
N VAL A 140 12.72 -6.88 -11.72
CA VAL A 140 11.88 -6.60 -10.55
C VAL A 140 12.74 -6.45 -9.29
N LEU A 141 12.61 -5.31 -8.61
CA LEU A 141 13.30 -4.98 -7.36
C LEU A 141 12.31 -5.06 -6.18
N PRO A 142 12.16 -6.23 -5.52
CA PRO A 142 11.06 -6.51 -4.59
C PRO A 142 11.10 -5.69 -3.29
N ASN A 143 12.29 -5.22 -2.89
CA ASN A 143 12.48 -4.53 -1.61
C ASN A 143 12.74 -3.02 -1.80
N ARG A 144 11.97 -2.38 -2.67
CA ARG A 144 12.06 -0.95 -2.92
C ARG A 144 10.72 -0.28 -2.70
N LEU A 145 10.71 0.87 -2.01
CA LEU A 145 9.51 1.69 -1.91
C LEU A 145 9.11 2.23 -3.27
N PHE A 146 10.09 2.74 -4.01
CA PHE A 146 9.93 3.13 -5.40
C PHE A 146 11.27 3.03 -6.15
N VAL A 147 11.16 2.96 -7.46
CA VAL A 147 12.28 2.99 -8.42
C VAL A 147 12.07 4.19 -9.32
N ASP A 148 13.09 5.04 -9.44
CA ASP A 148 13.16 6.14 -10.40
C ASP A 148 14.18 5.72 -11.47
N ASP A 149 13.67 5.36 -12.64
CA ASP A 149 14.48 5.03 -13.84
C ASP A 149 14.38 6.17 -14.90
N GLY A 150 14.40 7.41 -14.40
CA GLY A 150 14.41 8.60 -15.24
C GLY A 150 13.03 9.00 -15.76
N ASP A 151 12.57 8.40 -16.80
CA ASP A 151 11.31 8.68 -17.48
C ASP A 151 10.20 7.68 -17.13
N ILE A 152 10.54 6.57 -16.48
CA ILE A 152 9.59 5.62 -15.94
C ILE A 152 9.87 5.45 -14.44
N LEU A 153 8.83 5.63 -13.63
CA LEU A 153 8.93 5.47 -12.18
C LEU A 153 7.85 4.50 -11.69
N THR A 154 8.22 3.64 -10.77
CA THR A 154 7.31 2.63 -10.22
C THR A 154 7.37 2.63 -8.70
N SER A 155 6.26 2.39 -8.00
CA SER A 155 6.23 2.31 -6.55
C SER A 155 5.47 1.09 -6.02
N ALA A 156 5.80 0.73 -4.78
CA ALA A 156 5.15 -0.35 -4.05
C ALA A 156 3.67 -0.07 -3.69
N GLY A 157 3.21 1.15 -3.88
CA GLY A 157 1.84 1.54 -3.55
C GLY A 157 1.64 1.93 -2.09
N VAL A 158 0.38 2.19 -1.73
CA VAL A 158 -0.04 2.66 -0.41
C VAL A 158 0.78 3.90 -0.01
N THR A 159 1.44 3.88 1.15
CA THR A 159 2.28 5.00 1.60
C THR A 159 3.52 5.22 0.71
N ALA A 160 4.04 4.18 0.06
CA ALA A 160 5.13 4.33 -0.90
C ALA A 160 4.71 5.06 -2.19
N GLY A 161 3.42 5.03 -2.54
CA GLY A 161 2.84 5.87 -3.59
C GLY A 161 2.94 7.35 -3.24
N ILE A 162 2.67 7.73 -1.97
CA ILE A 162 2.84 9.10 -1.48
C ILE A 162 4.32 9.53 -1.58
N ASP A 163 5.26 8.65 -1.18
CA ASP A 163 6.68 8.96 -1.27
C ASP A 163 7.14 9.20 -2.70
N LEU A 164 6.68 8.38 -3.65
CA LEU A 164 6.97 8.57 -5.06
C LEU A 164 6.40 9.90 -5.57
N CYS A 165 5.15 10.24 -5.23
CA CYS A 165 4.54 11.50 -5.64
C CYS A 165 5.30 12.71 -5.05
N LEU A 166 5.70 12.65 -3.77
CA LEU A 166 6.52 13.70 -3.14
C LEU A 166 7.94 13.77 -3.75
N HIS A 167 8.50 12.63 -4.16
CA HIS A 167 9.76 12.59 -4.90
C HIS A 167 9.64 13.31 -6.25
N LEU A 168 8.55 13.10 -6.97
CA LEU A 168 8.27 13.80 -8.24
C LEU A 168 8.18 15.32 -8.03
N ILE A 169 7.41 15.78 -7.03
CA ILE A 169 7.34 17.24 -6.71
C ILE A 169 8.73 17.79 -6.38
N ARG A 170 9.53 17.03 -5.63
CA ARG A 170 10.90 17.44 -5.28
C ARG A 170 11.79 17.56 -6.51
N ARG A 171 11.67 16.62 -7.44
CA ARG A 171 12.41 16.62 -8.71
C ARG A 171 12.00 17.77 -9.61
N ASP A 172 10.69 18.06 -9.68
CA ASP A 172 10.13 19.05 -10.61
C ASP A 172 10.24 20.49 -10.06
N HIS A 173 9.98 20.68 -8.73
CA HIS A 173 9.81 21.99 -8.11
C HIS A 173 10.67 22.20 -6.84
N GLY A 174 11.56 21.26 -6.55
CA GLY A 174 12.52 21.36 -5.46
C GLY A 174 11.97 20.96 -4.08
N ALA A 175 12.89 20.97 -3.09
CA ALA A 175 12.61 20.46 -1.76
C ALA A 175 11.56 21.27 -1.00
N ALA A 176 11.49 22.58 -1.21
CA ALA A 176 10.55 23.45 -0.52
C ALA A 176 9.09 23.13 -0.89
N ALA A 177 8.80 22.95 -2.18
CA ALA A 177 7.48 22.55 -2.68
C ALA A 177 7.08 21.18 -2.13
N ALA A 178 7.97 20.18 -2.24
CA ALA A 178 7.72 18.84 -1.71
C ALA A 178 7.46 18.84 -0.21
N ASN A 179 8.24 19.59 0.59
CA ASN A 179 8.03 19.67 2.04
C ASN A 179 6.71 20.37 2.40
N THR A 180 6.31 21.39 1.65
CA THR A 180 5.00 22.05 1.83
C THR A 180 3.88 21.06 1.57
N ARG A 181 3.98 20.28 0.49
CA ARG A 181 3.00 19.26 0.16
C ARG A 181 2.96 18.13 1.17
N ALA A 182 4.13 17.64 1.63
CA ALA A 182 4.23 16.62 2.67
C ALA A 182 3.52 17.04 3.96
N ARG A 183 3.72 18.30 4.42
CA ARG A 183 3.00 18.83 5.60
C ARG A 183 1.49 18.82 5.41
N ALA A 184 0.99 19.21 4.24
CA ALA A 184 -0.44 19.20 3.94
C ALA A 184 -1.04 17.79 3.92
N LEU A 185 -0.22 16.76 3.64
CA LEU A 185 -0.61 15.35 3.64
C LEU A 185 -0.36 14.66 4.99
N VAL A 186 0.21 15.38 5.97
CA VAL A 186 0.70 14.81 7.25
C VAL A 186 1.65 13.62 7.01
N ALA A 187 2.43 13.70 5.92
CA ALA A 187 3.38 12.67 5.52
C ALA A 187 4.80 13.05 5.94
N PRO A 188 5.68 12.08 6.18
CA PRO A 188 7.10 12.34 6.37
C PRO A 188 7.66 13.11 5.17
N PRO A 189 8.55 14.09 5.37
CA PRO A 189 9.02 14.95 4.28
C PRO A 189 9.88 14.21 3.25
N GLN A 190 10.44 13.07 3.60
CA GLN A 190 11.21 12.25 2.67
C GLN A 190 11.41 10.83 3.20
N ARG A 191 11.02 9.83 2.39
CA ARG A 191 11.58 8.47 2.45
C ARG A 191 12.30 8.18 1.13
N GLN A 192 13.46 7.50 1.21
CA GLN A 192 14.21 7.16 0.01
C GLN A 192 13.62 5.92 -0.67
N GLY A 193 13.51 5.92 -1.99
CA GLY A 193 12.99 4.79 -2.77
C GLY A 193 13.72 3.48 -2.53
N GLY A 194 15.02 3.57 -2.21
CA GLY A 194 15.86 2.43 -1.84
C GLY A 194 15.56 1.78 -0.49
N GLN A 195 14.66 2.36 0.31
CA GLN A 195 14.22 1.81 1.58
C GLN A 195 13.34 0.57 1.33
N ALA A 196 13.47 -0.45 2.20
CA ALA A 196 12.68 -1.67 2.09
C ALA A 196 11.19 -1.38 2.32
N GLN A 197 10.33 -2.10 1.59
CA GLN A 197 8.91 -2.15 1.88
C GLN A 197 8.71 -2.74 3.28
N PHE A 198 7.68 -2.24 3.98
CA PHE A 198 7.26 -2.83 5.26
C PHE A 198 6.53 -4.14 4.95
N ILE A 199 7.27 -5.22 4.92
CA ILE A 199 6.74 -6.56 4.65
C ILE A 199 6.65 -7.27 6.00
N GLU A 200 5.44 -7.68 6.38
CA GLU A 200 5.34 -8.81 7.30
C GLU A 200 6.05 -9.98 6.64
N ARG A 201 7.16 -10.43 7.22
CA ARG A 201 7.85 -11.61 6.71
C ARG A 201 6.88 -12.77 6.86
N LEU A 202 6.14 -13.06 5.79
CA LEU A 202 5.59 -14.38 5.63
C LEU A 202 6.80 -15.32 5.69
N LEU A 203 6.95 -16.00 6.81
CA LEU A 203 7.83 -17.17 6.86
C LEU A 203 7.40 -18.01 5.66
N PRO A 204 8.30 -18.29 4.70
CA PRO A 204 7.93 -19.13 3.57
C PRO A 204 7.30 -20.36 4.16
N GLU A 205 6.11 -20.72 3.71
CA GLU A 205 5.55 -22.03 3.99
C GLU A 205 6.67 -23.04 3.80
N ALA A 206 6.82 -23.96 4.76
CA ALA A 206 7.89 -24.94 4.81
C ALA A 206 7.87 -25.79 3.53
N SER A 207 8.44 -25.26 2.45
CA SER A 207 8.42 -25.91 1.15
C SER A 207 9.63 -25.51 0.31
N SER A 208 10.41 -26.49 0.01
CA SER A 208 11.36 -26.62 -1.12
C SER A 208 12.59 -25.71 -1.22
N HIS A 209 12.83 -24.76 -0.32
CA HIS A 209 14.05 -23.97 -0.36
C HIS A 209 15.14 -24.62 0.46
N LEU A 210 16.23 -24.98 -0.19
CA LEU A 210 17.38 -25.69 0.39
C LEU A 210 17.93 -24.99 1.65
N LEU A 211 17.76 -23.67 1.76
CA LEU A 211 18.24 -22.85 2.86
C LEU A 211 17.13 -22.41 3.86
N GLY A 212 15.91 -22.95 3.73
CA GLY A 212 14.82 -22.72 4.68
C GLY A 212 15.23 -22.99 6.13
N PRO A 213 15.69 -24.22 6.45
CA PRO A 213 16.12 -24.57 7.80
C PRO A 213 17.25 -23.70 8.36
N LEU A 214 18.15 -23.21 7.51
CA LEU A 214 19.20 -22.27 7.93
C LEU A 214 18.61 -20.92 8.32
N ARG A 215 17.67 -20.40 7.54
CA ARG A 215 17.01 -19.12 7.83
C ARG A 215 16.19 -19.16 9.11
N ASP A 216 15.44 -20.24 9.32
CA ASP A 216 14.65 -20.45 10.53
C ASP A 216 15.56 -20.47 11.75
N TRP A 217 16.64 -21.22 11.68
CA TRP A 217 17.62 -21.25 12.75
C TRP A 217 18.26 -19.87 12.99
N MET A 218 18.57 -19.11 11.95
CA MET A 218 19.10 -17.74 12.10
C MET A 218 18.12 -16.83 12.83
N LEU A 219 16.82 -16.95 12.57
CA LEU A 219 15.77 -16.17 13.25
C LEU A 219 15.63 -16.54 14.73
N GLU A 220 15.70 -17.84 15.04
CA GLU A 220 15.65 -18.32 16.43
C GLU A 220 16.90 -17.91 17.23
N ASN A 221 18.00 -17.66 16.55
CA ASN A 221 19.31 -17.41 17.16
C ASN A 221 19.89 -16.02 16.81
N LEU A 222 19.06 -15.00 16.62
CA LEU A 222 19.49 -13.64 16.22
C LEU A 222 20.52 -13.02 17.13
N ALA A 223 20.44 -13.31 18.45
CA ALA A 223 21.34 -12.77 19.46
C ALA A 223 22.76 -13.33 19.37
N LEU A 224 22.94 -14.51 18.77
CA LEU A 224 24.25 -15.14 18.69
C LEU A 224 25.17 -14.43 17.68
N PRO A 225 26.49 -14.48 17.89
CA PRO A 225 27.42 -14.01 16.87
C PRO A 225 27.42 -14.98 15.69
N HIS A 226 27.09 -14.45 14.52
CA HIS A 226 27.10 -15.18 13.26
C HIS A 226 28.12 -14.57 12.32
N ASP A 227 28.93 -15.41 11.72
CA ASP A 227 29.78 -15.11 10.58
C ASP A 227 29.44 -16.02 9.40
N LEU A 228 29.98 -15.68 8.24
CA LEU A 228 29.69 -16.44 7.02
C LEU A 228 30.22 -17.88 7.10
N ASP A 229 31.26 -18.13 7.89
CA ASP A 229 31.82 -19.45 8.08
C ASP A 229 30.92 -20.36 8.89
N THR A 230 30.40 -19.82 9.98
CA THR A 230 29.46 -20.54 10.86
C THR A 230 28.18 -20.90 10.09
N LEU A 231 27.66 -19.96 9.31
CA LEU A 231 26.46 -20.20 8.48
C LEU A 231 26.75 -21.24 7.36
N ALA A 232 27.92 -21.16 6.72
CA ALA A 232 28.32 -22.08 5.68
C ALA A 232 28.50 -23.53 6.19
N ARG A 233 29.18 -23.69 7.35
CA ARG A 233 29.30 -24.97 8.02
C ARG A 233 27.94 -25.56 8.37
N ARG A 234 27.04 -24.77 8.92
CA ARG A 234 25.69 -25.22 9.30
C ARG A 234 24.85 -25.62 8.08
N ALA A 235 25.02 -24.97 6.96
CA ALA A 235 24.36 -25.31 5.70
C ALA A 235 25.07 -26.42 4.94
N HIS A 236 26.16 -26.98 5.45
CA HIS A 236 27.02 -27.96 4.78
C HIS A 236 27.48 -27.50 3.38
N MET A 237 27.83 -26.22 3.26
CA MET A 237 28.24 -25.57 2.01
C MET A 237 29.54 -24.79 2.15
N SER A 238 30.20 -24.53 1.02
CA SER A 238 31.27 -23.53 0.99
C SER A 238 30.67 -22.12 1.11
N ARG A 239 31.46 -21.13 1.60
CA ARG A 239 31.06 -19.70 1.66
C ARG A 239 30.53 -19.20 0.31
N ARG A 240 31.22 -19.56 -0.78
CA ARG A 240 30.84 -19.16 -2.15
C ARG A 240 29.49 -19.74 -2.54
N THR A 241 29.28 -21.04 -2.29
CA THR A 241 28.03 -21.73 -2.60
C THR A 241 26.88 -21.17 -1.78
N LEU A 242 27.08 -20.99 -0.47
CA LEU A 242 26.07 -20.38 0.41
C LEU A 242 25.70 -18.97 -0.08
N THR A 243 26.68 -18.11 -0.31
CA THR A 243 26.40 -16.71 -0.73
C THR A 243 25.65 -16.65 -2.04
N ARG A 244 26.01 -17.49 -3.02
CA ARG A 244 25.34 -17.56 -4.31
C ARG A 244 23.90 -18.05 -4.16
N ARG A 245 23.67 -19.20 -3.54
CA ARG A 245 22.33 -19.77 -3.35
C ARG A 245 21.45 -18.91 -2.46
N PHE A 246 22.01 -18.30 -1.43
CA PHE A 246 21.26 -17.40 -0.55
C PHE A 246 20.77 -16.16 -1.30
N ARG A 247 21.57 -15.63 -2.25
CA ARG A 247 21.14 -14.54 -3.12
C ARG A 247 20.09 -15.00 -4.13
N GLU A 248 20.24 -16.17 -4.70
CA GLU A 248 19.25 -16.77 -5.62
C GLU A 248 17.89 -16.95 -4.92
N GLU A 249 17.88 -17.39 -3.65
CA GLU A 249 16.64 -17.62 -2.88
C GLU A 249 16.05 -16.33 -2.24
N THR A 250 16.89 -15.38 -1.81
CA THR A 250 16.45 -14.25 -0.98
C THR A 250 16.70 -12.88 -1.60
N GLY A 251 17.41 -12.81 -2.72
CA GLY A 251 17.81 -11.55 -3.36
C GLY A 251 18.99 -10.83 -2.69
N VAL A 252 19.42 -11.25 -1.48
CA VAL A 252 20.46 -10.57 -0.71
C VAL A 252 21.49 -11.55 -0.14
N SER A 253 22.65 -11.04 0.31
CA SER A 253 23.64 -11.90 0.96
C SER A 253 23.20 -12.37 2.35
N PRO A 254 23.72 -13.51 2.88
CA PRO A 254 23.36 -14.01 4.21
C PRO A 254 23.53 -12.99 5.33
N MET A 255 24.66 -12.26 5.32
CA MET A 255 24.97 -11.27 6.37
C MET A 255 24.08 -10.02 6.27
N ARG A 256 23.71 -9.62 5.06
CA ARG A 256 22.74 -8.52 4.87
C ARG A 256 21.37 -8.94 5.36
N TRP A 257 20.93 -10.13 5.01
CA TRP A 257 19.67 -10.71 5.45
C TRP A 257 19.57 -10.79 6.99
N LEU A 258 20.66 -11.23 7.63
CA LEU A 258 20.76 -11.28 9.09
C LEU A 258 20.69 -9.88 9.72
N ALA A 259 21.36 -8.91 9.13
CA ALA A 259 21.32 -7.53 9.62
C ALA A 259 19.89 -6.96 9.55
N ASP A 260 19.20 -7.20 8.44
CA ASP A 260 17.80 -6.77 8.25
C ASP A 260 16.87 -7.48 9.26
N ALA A 261 17.04 -8.80 9.50
CA ALA A 261 16.27 -9.56 10.48
C ALA A 261 16.47 -9.06 11.93
N ARG A 262 17.70 -8.67 12.29
CA ARG A 262 18.01 -8.09 13.58
C ARG A 262 17.36 -6.72 13.80
N ILE A 263 17.32 -5.91 12.76
CA ILE A 263 16.64 -4.61 12.80
C ILE A 263 15.13 -4.80 12.93
N ASP A 264 14.52 -5.72 12.19
CA ASP A 264 13.09 -6.00 12.29
C ASP A 264 12.72 -6.45 13.72
N ARG A 265 13.51 -7.36 14.29
CA ARG A 265 13.29 -7.78 15.69
C ARG A 265 13.47 -6.65 16.70
N ALA A 266 14.43 -5.75 16.47
CA ALA A 266 14.62 -4.58 17.33
C ALA A 266 13.42 -3.61 17.25
N ARG A 267 12.82 -3.46 16.07
CA ARG A 267 11.58 -2.68 15.89
C ARG A 267 10.43 -3.27 16.69
N GLU A 268 10.17 -4.58 16.55
CA GLU A 268 9.13 -5.27 17.33
C GLU A 268 9.30 -5.04 18.83
N LEU A 269 10.53 -5.18 19.34
CA LEU A 269 10.81 -4.96 20.75
C LEU A 269 10.58 -3.50 21.18
N LEU A 270 10.89 -2.52 20.31
CA LEU A 270 10.63 -1.11 20.56
C LEU A 270 9.13 -0.79 20.57
N GLU A 271 8.37 -1.43 19.71
CA GLU A 271 6.91 -1.26 19.57
C GLU A 271 6.15 -1.93 20.71
N MET A 272 6.52 -3.18 21.04
CA MET A 272 5.74 -4.05 21.91
C MET A 272 6.19 -4.04 23.39
N THR A 273 7.38 -3.50 23.69
CA THR A 273 7.97 -3.57 25.02
C THR A 273 8.58 -2.25 25.47
N ALA A 274 8.76 -2.14 26.81
CA ALA A 274 9.51 -1.03 27.41
C ALA A 274 11.03 -1.33 27.55
N GLU A 275 11.54 -2.38 26.88
CA GLU A 275 12.94 -2.80 26.99
C GLU A 275 13.90 -1.66 26.66
N PRO A 276 14.92 -1.42 27.50
CA PRO A 276 15.99 -0.45 27.22
C PRO A 276 16.72 -0.78 25.90
N VAL A 277 17.20 0.26 25.20
CA VAL A 277 17.94 0.09 23.94
C VAL A 277 19.17 -0.81 24.10
N GLU A 278 19.82 -0.77 25.26
CA GLU A 278 20.93 -1.64 25.67
C GLU A 278 20.53 -3.12 25.62
N ASN A 279 19.38 -3.45 26.16
CA ASN A 279 18.84 -4.80 26.18
C ASN A 279 18.42 -5.25 24.78
N ILE A 280 17.79 -4.37 24.01
CA ILE A 280 17.40 -4.62 22.63
C ILE A 280 18.64 -5.00 21.80
N GLY A 281 19.74 -4.26 21.95
CA GLY A 281 21.01 -4.57 21.26
C GLY A 281 21.51 -5.99 21.56
N ARG A 282 21.40 -6.41 22.81
CA ARG A 282 21.77 -7.78 23.25
C ARG A 282 20.81 -8.84 22.73
N LEU A 283 19.50 -8.62 22.87
CA LEU A 283 18.46 -9.57 22.46
C LEU A 283 18.44 -9.80 20.94
N THR A 284 18.84 -8.82 20.17
CA THR A 284 18.81 -8.87 18.70
C THR A 284 20.18 -9.16 18.07
N GLY A 285 21.25 -9.19 18.87
CA GLY A 285 22.61 -9.36 18.33
C GLY A 285 23.14 -8.14 17.57
N LEU A 286 22.53 -6.95 17.71
CA LEU A 286 23.03 -5.69 17.17
C LEU A 286 24.20 -5.12 17.98
N GLY A 287 24.42 -5.64 19.20
CA GLY A 287 25.53 -5.29 20.07
C GLY A 287 25.28 -4.03 20.90
N ALA A 288 26.33 -3.21 21.06
CA ALA A 288 26.29 -2.03 21.91
C ALA A 288 25.23 -0.99 21.46
N PRO A 289 24.73 -0.13 22.38
CA PRO A 289 23.73 0.90 22.06
C PRO A 289 24.12 1.82 20.91
N ALA A 290 25.40 2.13 20.75
CA ALA A 290 25.90 2.90 19.62
C ALA A 290 25.71 2.19 18.29
N SER A 291 25.92 0.87 18.25
CA SER A 291 25.69 0.03 17.07
C SER A 291 24.21 -0.03 16.71
N VAL A 292 23.31 -0.15 17.72
CA VAL A 292 21.85 -0.12 17.53
C VAL A 292 21.44 1.20 16.90
N ARG A 293 21.90 2.35 17.45
CA ARG A 293 21.60 3.68 16.91
C ARG A 293 22.07 3.83 15.47
N ALA A 294 23.33 3.42 15.18
CA ALA A 294 23.89 3.50 13.84
C ALA A 294 23.14 2.62 12.84
N ALA A 295 22.73 1.41 13.26
CA ALA A 295 21.93 0.51 12.45
C ALA A 295 20.53 1.08 12.19
N PHE A 296 19.85 1.61 13.20
CA PHE A 296 18.55 2.26 13.05
C PHE A 296 18.63 3.46 12.10
N HIS A 297 19.59 4.34 12.28
CA HIS A 297 19.78 5.49 11.39
C HIS A 297 19.98 5.05 9.93
N ARG A 298 20.79 4.00 9.71
CA ARG A 298 21.10 3.50 8.37
C ARG A 298 19.91 2.83 7.70
N HIS A 299 19.09 2.06 8.45
CA HIS A 299 18.02 1.22 7.90
C HIS A 299 16.63 1.86 8.00
N ILE A 300 16.40 2.68 9.02
CA ILE A 300 15.10 3.26 9.34
C ILE A 300 15.08 4.78 9.13
N GLY A 301 16.24 5.44 9.23
CA GLY A 301 16.36 6.90 9.07
C GLY A 301 16.12 7.69 10.35
N THR A 302 15.86 7.02 11.49
CA THR A 302 15.59 7.68 12.78
C THR A 302 16.32 6.99 13.94
N SER A 303 16.31 7.56 15.14
CA SER A 303 16.87 6.92 16.32
C SER A 303 15.90 5.89 16.94
N PRO A 304 16.40 4.87 17.69
CA PRO A 304 15.53 3.92 18.38
C PRO A 304 14.55 4.57 19.37
N GLN A 305 14.97 5.63 20.06
CA GLN A 305 14.13 6.35 21.01
C GLN A 305 13.02 7.12 20.30
N GLU A 306 13.34 7.81 19.23
CA GLU A 306 12.37 8.52 18.39
C GLU A 306 11.39 7.55 17.72
N TYR A 307 11.89 6.40 17.25
CA TYR A 307 11.06 5.32 16.73
C TYR A 307 10.05 4.82 17.79
N ARG A 308 10.50 4.54 19.02
CA ARG A 308 9.64 4.16 20.12
C ARG A 308 8.61 5.23 20.47
N SER A 309 8.99 6.51 20.45
CA SER A 309 8.04 7.59 20.75
C SER A 309 6.91 7.70 19.73
N LEU A 310 7.18 7.29 18.47
CA LEU A 310 6.21 7.33 17.37
C LEU A 310 5.35 6.06 17.28
N PHE A 311 5.92 4.90 17.59
CA PHE A 311 5.29 3.60 17.31
C PHE A 311 5.15 2.67 18.52
N GLY A 312 5.78 2.99 19.66
CA GLY A 312 5.65 2.18 20.87
C GLY A 312 4.23 2.24 21.45
N HIS A 313 3.72 1.12 21.93
CA HIS A 313 2.48 1.09 22.67
C HIS A 313 2.67 1.87 23.98
N HIS A 314 2.24 3.12 23.99
CA HIS A 314 2.06 3.86 25.22
C HIS A 314 0.81 3.30 25.90
N THR A 315 0.99 2.35 26.80
CA THR A 315 0.03 2.19 27.89
C THR A 315 0.07 3.52 28.61
N PRO A 316 -0.99 4.35 28.64
CA PRO A 316 -0.96 5.55 29.43
C PRO A 316 -0.74 5.11 30.87
N ALA A 317 0.43 5.40 31.40
CA ALA A 317 0.64 5.32 32.82
C ALA A 317 -0.41 6.25 33.43
N THR A 318 -1.39 5.66 34.08
CA THR A 318 -2.41 6.32 34.86
C THR A 318 -1.72 7.11 35.98
N ARG A 319 -1.22 8.29 35.64
CA ARG A 319 -0.95 9.33 36.62
C ARG A 319 -2.25 10.09 36.88
N TRP A 320 -3.17 9.44 37.54
CA TRP A 320 -4.16 10.11 38.34
C TRP A 320 -3.51 10.39 39.71
N SER A 321 -2.70 11.43 39.77
CA SER A 321 -2.35 12.02 41.06
C SER A 321 -3.48 12.93 41.46
N SER A 322 -4.22 12.47 42.47
CA SER A 322 -4.84 13.24 43.53
C SER A 322 -5.39 14.62 43.22
N GLY A 323 -6.72 14.75 43.20
CA GLY A 323 -7.33 16.06 43.42
C GLY A 323 -8.69 16.32 42.78
N ILE A 324 -9.57 15.32 42.64
CA ILE A 324 -10.98 15.61 42.47
C ILE A 324 -11.70 14.74 43.50
N ARG A 325 -12.18 15.39 44.60
CA ARG A 325 -13.13 14.79 45.51
C ARG A 325 -14.39 14.47 44.72
N LEU A 326 -14.71 13.20 44.63
CA LEU A 326 -16.04 12.72 44.28
C LEU A 326 -16.96 13.07 45.45
N THR A 327 -17.57 14.23 45.43
CA THR A 327 -18.79 14.48 46.20
C THR A 327 -19.91 13.79 45.44
N SER A 328 -20.38 12.72 46.08
CA SER A 328 -21.70 12.11 46.03
C SER A 328 -22.61 12.47 44.84
N LEU A 329 -22.65 11.57 43.89
CA LEU A 329 -23.80 11.37 43.00
C LEU A 329 -24.44 10.00 43.34
N THR A 330 -24.81 9.83 44.63
CA THR A 330 -25.73 8.79 45.11
C THR A 330 -27.01 9.46 45.62
N ALA A 331 -27.75 10.07 44.69
CA ALA A 331 -29.11 10.53 44.96
C ALA A 331 -29.83 10.85 43.66
N LEU A 332 -30.06 9.84 42.81
CA LEU A 332 -31.05 9.92 41.73
C LEU A 332 -31.37 8.50 41.19
N HIS A 333 -31.46 7.54 42.09
CA HIS A 333 -31.96 6.20 41.73
C HIS A 333 -32.85 5.60 42.82
N ASP A 334 -33.80 6.45 43.35
CA ASP A 334 -34.82 5.89 44.28
C ASP A 334 -36.12 6.73 44.20
N GLU A 335 -36.68 6.86 43.00
CA GLU A 335 -38.06 7.30 42.83
C GLU A 335 -38.67 6.71 41.56
N ARG A 336 -38.78 5.38 41.51
CA ARG A 336 -39.75 4.65 40.65
C ARG A 336 -39.94 3.20 41.14
N ALA A 337 -40.38 3.09 42.40
CA ALA A 337 -40.92 1.83 42.86
C ALA A 337 -42.00 2.12 43.92
N SER A 338 -43.14 2.55 43.50
CA SER A 338 -44.40 2.38 44.25
C SER A 338 -45.55 2.91 43.38
N HIS A 339 -46.15 2.03 42.64
CA HIS A 339 -47.60 1.93 42.51
C HIS A 339 -47.93 0.56 41.91
N THR A 340 -48.11 -0.36 42.87
CA THR A 340 -48.69 -1.67 42.66
C THR A 340 -50.21 -1.56 42.70
N ALA A 341 -50.79 -2.40 41.89
CA ALA A 341 -52.12 -3.04 42.07
C ALA A 341 -53.34 -2.26 41.59
N CYS A 342 -53.95 -2.85 40.64
CA CYS A 342 -55.28 -3.40 40.67
C CYS A 342 -55.93 -3.45 39.30
N GLY A 343 -56.46 -4.61 38.90
CA GLY A 343 -57.63 -4.65 38.03
C GLY A 343 -57.53 -5.54 36.82
N LYS A 344 -57.80 -6.82 37.03
CA LYS A 344 -58.29 -7.79 36.06
C LYS A 344 -59.34 -7.25 35.09
N ARG A 345 -59.26 -7.62 33.79
CA ARG A 345 -60.27 -8.36 33.05
C ARG A 345 -60.02 -8.28 31.56
N SER A 346 -59.93 -9.43 30.94
CA SER A 346 -60.21 -9.69 29.50
C SER A 346 -61.73 -9.66 29.26
N PRO A 347 -62.26 -9.89 28.06
CA PRO A 347 -61.74 -9.88 26.68
C PRO A 347 -62.77 -9.20 25.69
N GLY A 348 -62.38 -9.08 24.45
CA GLY A 348 -63.42 -9.16 23.43
C GLY A 348 -63.42 -8.11 22.30
N THR A 349 -63.49 -8.64 21.07
CA THR A 349 -64.17 -8.12 19.86
C THR A 349 -63.38 -7.06 19.03
N SER A 350 -62.79 -7.47 17.93
CA SER A 350 -63.31 -7.65 16.56
C SER A 350 -63.63 -6.37 15.80
N CYS A 351 -63.36 -6.46 14.52
CA CYS A 351 -63.80 -5.59 13.40
C CYS A 351 -62.82 -4.43 13.07
N GLY A 352 -62.40 -4.26 11.86
CA GLY A 352 -62.78 -4.76 10.56
C GLY A 352 -62.09 -3.92 9.50
N ARG A 353 -61.67 -4.62 8.50
CA ARG A 353 -61.65 -4.26 7.08
C ARG A 353 -61.43 -2.79 6.66
N LEU A 354 -60.47 -2.60 5.71
CA LEU A 354 -60.86 -2.33 4.33
C LEU A 354 -59.60 -2.21 3.45
N PHE A 355 -59.49 -3.15 2.55
CA PHE A 355 -58.76 -2.93 1.27
C PHE A 355 -59.66 -2.16 0.31
N PRO A 356 -59.15 -1.52 -0.73
CA PRO A 356 -59.60 -1.94 -2.04
C PRO A 356 -58.46 -2.28 -3.02
N THR A 357 -58.71 -3.34 -3.67
CA THR A 357 -58.31 -3.91 -4.95
C THR A 357 -58.47 -2.96 -6.11
N GLY A 358 -57.54 -3.02 -7.06
CA GLY A 358 -57.71 -2.48 -8.40
C GLY A 358 -56.90 -3.31 -9.39
N THR A 359 -57.61 -4.19 -10.02
CA THR A 359 -57.27 -5.11 -11.12
C THR A 359 -57.21 -4.41 -12.47
N GLY A 360 -56.39 -4.93 -13.37
CA GLY A 360 -56.46 -4.68 -14.81
C GLY A 360 -55.20 -5.25 -15.47
N ALA A 361 -55.16 -6.44 -15.83
CA ALA A 361 -55.57 -7.29 -16.96
C ALA A 361 -54.76 -7.03 -18.23
N CYS A 362 -53.95 -8.03 -18.53
CA CYS A 362 -53.57 -8.71 -19.78
C CYS A 362 -53.88 -8.08 -21.13
N SER A 363 -52.92 -8.12 -22.03
CA SER A 363 -53.12 -8.75 -23.33
C SER A 363 -51.81 -9.19 -23.96
N HIS A 364 -51.83 -10.46 -24.33
CA HIS A 364 -50.92 -11.18 -25.23
C HIS A 364 -50.95 -10.61 -26.64
N ALA A 365 -49.83 -10.69 -27.36
CA ALA A 365 -49.75 -11.16 -28.74
C ALA A 365 -48.31 -11.37 -29.19
N ASP A 366 -47.95 -12.58 -29.40
CA ASP A 366 -46.99 -13.14 -30.35
C ASP A 366 -47.85 -13.79 -31.46
N PRO A 367 -47.38 -14.31 -32.61
CA PRO A 367 -46.11 -14.22 -33.32
C PRO A 367 -46.24 -13.99 -34.86
N SER A 368 -45.12 -14.14 -35.56
CA SER A 368 -44.92 -14.78 -36.88
C SER A 368 -44.28 -13.93 -38.00
N VAL A 369 -43.11 -14.38 -38.43
CA VAL A 369 -42.75 -14.97 -39.76
C VAL A 369 -42.68 -14.00 -40.95
N SER A 370 -41.50 -13.83 -41.54
CA SER A 370 -41.07 -14.31 -42.88
C SER A 370 -39.75 -13.66 -43.34
N ARG A 371 -38.77 -14.49 -43.59
CA ARG A 371 -37.96 -14.74 -44.80
C ARG A 371 -37.67 -13.56 -45.77
N GLY A 372 -36.45 -13.26 -45.96
CA GLY A 372 -35.47 -12.97 -46.96
C GLY A 372 -35.89 -12.87 -48.46
N PRO A 373 -35.01 -12.80 -49.44
CA PRO A 373 -33.56 -12.42 -49.50
C PRO A 373 -33.30 -11.38 -50.61
N THR A 374 -32.16 -10.74 -50.61
CA THR A 374 -31.16 -10.60 -51.70
C THR A 374 -29.91 -9.96 -51.16
#